data_935fbd6037ec3c11d98c470afad17c9f
#
_entry.id   935fbd6037ec3c11d98c470afad17c9f
#
_cell.length_a   1.000
_cell.length_b   1.000
_cell.length_c   1.000
_cell.angle_alpha   90.00
_cell.angle_beta   90.00
_cell.angle_gamma   90.00
#
_symmetry.space_group_name_H-M   'P 1'
#
loop_
_entity.id
_entity.type
_entity.pdbx_description
1 polymer ?
#
loop_
_entity_poly.entity_id
_entity_poly.type
_entity_poly.pdbx_seq_one_letter_code
_entity_poly.pdbx_strand_id
1 'polypeptide(L)'
;MRALRILIADDHATVRREVRTLLESEPGWRVCGEAGDGLEAVNLAGRLRPDVVLLDVTMPRLGGLEAARRMRQDVPDARLVVLTTHAPEAVDEPFRRAGAAAVVSKTDTRSLIEAIESVRPPRPPIHLAGSTVGARRHIAGFFHSAEERYRVLGSFVAEGLQDDEKALHIIDPPDRDIHLQRLRELGIDVDAAEARDQLELLPWHEAYLRGGRFDQNTMLALVRGIVDAASSQGFPLTRLIAHMEWALDDWPGVRDLVEYESHVNPLLEDYDDVVVCTYDVSRFPEALIAGVARAHPAVIVDGSLRANSLYAPPA
;
A
#
# COMPACT_ATOMS: atom_id res chain seq x y z
N MET A 1 -0.30 -1.98 2.18
CA MET A 1 -0.47 -3.23 1.37
C MET A 1 -1.77 -3.11 0.61
N ARG A 2 -1.78 -3.23 -0.77
CA ARG A 2 -3.06 -3.48 -1.44
C ARG A 2 -3.76 -4.56 -0.64
N ALA A 3 -4.96 -4.26 -0.14
CA ALA A 3 -5.70 -5.24 0.63
C ALA A 3 -5.83 -6.49 -0.22
N LEU A 4 -5.34 -7.62 0.27
CA LEU A 4 -5.51 -8.90 -0.39
C LEU A 4 -7.01 -9.17 -0.49
N ARG A 5 -7.53 -9.15 -1.70
CA ARG A 5 -8.97 -9.29 -1.97
C ARG A 5 -9.34 -10.75 -1.99
N ILE A 6 -10.10 -11.19 -1.01
CA ILE A 6 -10.44 -12.60 -0.82
C ILE A 6 -11.94 -12.80 -1.07
N LEU A 7 -12.29 -13.75 -1.93
CA LEU A 7 -13.67 -14.25 -2.12
C LEU A 7 -13.82 -15.52 -1.30
N ILE A 8 -14.86 -15.61 -0.48
CA ILE A 8 -15.20 -16.81 0.28
C ILE A 8 -16.36 -17.55 -0.41
N ALA A 9 -16.19 -18.82 -0.73
CA ALA A 9 -17.21 -19.68 -1.31
C ALA A 9 -17.41 -20.94 -0.45
N ASP A 10 -18.54 -21.00 0.27
CA ASP A 10 -18.92 -22.09 1.17
C ASP A 10 -20.44 -22.08 1.31
N ASP A 11 -21.11 -23.22 1.33
CA ASP A 11 -22.56 -23.26 1.44
C ASP A 11 -23.08 -23.01 2.87
N HIS A 12 -22.20 -23.13 3.88
CA HIS A 12 -22.56 -22.91 5.29
C HIS A 12 -22.31 -21.46 5.71
N ALA A 13 -23.38 -20.69 5.91
CA ALA A 13 -23.31 -19.27 6.29
C ALA A 13 -22.53 -19.01 7.60
N THR A 14 -22.55 -19.96 8.53
CA THR A 14 -21.78 -19.87 9.79
C THR A 14 -20.28 -19.94 9.52
N VAL A 15 -19.85 -20.88 8.68
CA VAL A 15 -18.44 -21.02 8.28
C VAL A 15 -17.97 -19.75 7.55
N ARG A 16 -18.75 -19.23 6.59
CA ARG A 16 -18.39 -17.99 5.90
C ARG A 16 -18.16 -16.83 6.88
N ARG A 17 -19.04 -16.70 7.91
CA ARG A 17 -18.91 -15.63 8.91
C ARG A 17 -17.66 -15.78 9.77
N GLU A 18 -17.36 -17.01 10.22
CA GLU A 18 -16.17 -17.30 11.03
C GLU A 18 -14.89 -17.05 10.24
N VAL A 19 -14.84 -17.55 9.01
CA VAL A 19 -13.70 -17.32 8.08
C VAL A 19 -13.55 -15.83 7.78
N ARG A 20 -14.64 -15.11 7.49
CA ARG A 20 -14.60 -13.65 7.31
C ARG A 20 -13.96 -12.95 8.51
N THR A 21 -14.44 -13.26 9.73
CA THR A 21 -13.92 -12.64 10.95
C THR A 21 -12.43 -12.91 11.12
N LEU A 22 -11.98 -14.12 10.85
CA LEU A 22 -10.57 -14.48 10.88
C LEU A 22 -9.76 -13.67 9.85
N LEU A 23 -10.20 -13.63 8.59
CA LEU A 23 -9.48 -12.96 7.52
C LEU A 23 -9.41 -11.45 7.72
N GLU A 24 -10.50 -10.83 8.18
CA GLU A 24 -10.55 -9.39 8.43
C GLU A 24 -9.81 -8.97 9.71
N SER A 25 -9.37 -9.93 10.55
CA SER A 25 -8.44 -9.66 11.65
C SER A 25 -6.97 -9.57 11.20
N GLU A 26 -6.65 -10.06 9.99
CA GLU A 26 -5.30 -9.99 9.44
C GLU A 26 -5.08 -8.63 8.76
N PRO A 27 -4.02 -7.90 9.11
CA PRO A 27 -3.73 -6.60 8.52
C PRO A 27 -3.60 -6.67 6.99
N GLY A 28 -4.31 -5.78 6.30
CA GLY A 28 -4.27 -5.70 4.85
C GLY A 28 -5.00 -6.82 4.10
N TRP A 29 -5.88 -7.57 4.75
CA TRP A 29 -6.79 -8.53 4.09
C TRP A 29 -8.21 -7.99 4.07
N ARG A 30 -8.93 -8.26 2.97
CA ARG A 30 -10.31 -7.82 2.79
C ARG A 30 -11.15 -8.89 2.11
N VAL A 31 -12.26 -9.25 2.71
CA VAL A 31 -13.26 -10.09 2.05
C VAL A 31 -14.06 -9.23 1.07
N CYS A 32 -13.83 -9.43 -0.23
CA CYS A 32 -14.47 -8.66 -1.29
C CYS A 32 -15.84 -9.25 -1.72
N GLY A 33 -16.17 -10.47 -1.29
CA GLY A 33 -17.45 -11.10 -1.58
C GLY A 33 -17.61 -12.44 -0.89
N GLU A 34 -18.84 -12.92 -0.83
CA GLU A 34 -19.22 -14.25 -0.33
C GLU A 34 -20.15 -14.94 -1.33
N ALA A 35 -19.98 -16.24 -1.51
CA ALA A 35 -20.81 -17.09 -2.34
C ALA A 35 -21.34 -18.27 -1.52
N GLY A 36 -22.62 -18.60 -1.68
CA GLY A 36 -23.26 -19.76 -1.03
C GLY A 36 -23.22 -21.04 -1.89
N ASP A 37 -22.67 -21.00 -3.09
CA ASP A 37 -22.51 -22.15 -3.98
C ASP A 37 -21.47 -21.87 -5.09
N GLY A 38 -21.09 -22.93 -5.80
CA GLY A 38 -20.04 -22.85 -6.80
C GLY A 38 -20.39 -22.02 -8.03
N LEU A 39 -21.65 -21.94 -8.44
CA LEU A 39 -22.04 -21.12 -9.59
C LEU A 39 -21.98 -19.62 -9.25
N GLU A 40 -22.46 -19.26 -8.07
CA GLU A 40 -22.34 -17.90 -7.55
C GLU A 40 -20.87 -17.51 -7.37
N ALA A 41 -20.03 -18.44 -6.87
CA ALA A 41 -18.60 -18.23 -6.69
C ALA A 41 -17.89 -17.89 -8.02
N VAL A 42 -18.16 -18.65 -9.10
CA VAL A 42 -17.60 -18.37 -10.44
C VAL A 42 -18.05 -17.00 -10.94
N ASN A 43 -19.34 -16.68 -10.83
CA ASN A 43 -19.89 -15.39 -11.28
C ASN A 43 -19.28 -14.21 -10.50
N LEU A 44 -19.16 -14.34 -9.17
CA LEU A 44 -18.55 -13.30 -8.33
C LEU A 44 -17.05 -13.15 -8.59
N ALA A 45 -16.32 -14.26 -8.78
CA ALA A 45 -14.91 -14.21 -9.14
C ALA A 45 -14.67 -13.44 -10.43
N GLY A 46 -15.49 -13.69 -11.47
CA GLY A 46 -15.43 -12.97 -12.74
C GLY A 46 -15.68 -11.47 -12.61
N ARG A 47 -16.62 -11.07 -11.75
CA ARG A 47 -17.00 -9.67 -11.51
C ARG A 47 -16.02 -8.93 -10.59
N LEU A 48 -15.66 -9.56 -9.48
CA LEU A 48 -14.90 -8.93 -8.40
C LEU A 48 -13.39 -9.01 -8.61
N ARG A 49 -12.92 -9.94 -9.47
CA ARG A 49 -11.49 -10.17 -9.71
C ARG A 49 -10.69 -10.26 -8.40
N PRO A 50 -11.01 -11.23 -7.52
CA PRO A 50 -10.30 -11.42 -6.27
C PRO A 50 -8.84 -11.87 -6.53
N ASP A 51 -7.96 -11.59 -5.58
CA ASP A 51 -6.59 -12.12 -5.59
C ASP A 51 -6.57 -13.60 -5.17
N VAL A 52 -7.42 -13.94 -4.18
CA VAL A 52 -7.56 -15.30 -3.65
C VAL A 52 -9.04 -15.67 -3.58
N VAL A 53 -9.34 -16.91 -3.93
CA VAL A 53 -10.66 -17.53 -3.71
C VAL A 53 -10.49 -18.68 -2.72
N LEU A 54 -11.16 -18.58 -1.58
CA LEU A 54 -11.35 -19.71 -0.68
C LEU A 54 -12.56 -20.51 -1.14
N LEU A 55 -12.36 -21.76 -1.49
CA LEU A 55 -13.34 -22.57 -2.18
C LEU A 55 -13.65 -23.87 -1.41
N ASP A 56 -14.86 -24.04 -0.94
CA ASP A 56 -15.28 -25.30 -0.35
C ASP A 56 -15.33 -26.43 -1.41
N VAL A 57 -14.99 -27.62 -0.96
CA VAL A 57 -15.05 -28.84 -1.79
C VAL A 57 -16.48 -29.17 -2.18
N THR A 58 -17.42 -29.05 -1.23
CA THR A 58 -18.80 -29.54 -1.39
C THR A 58 -19.79 -28.40 -1.33
N MET A 59 -20.35 -28.03 -2.46
CA MET A 59 -21.33 -26.96 -2.57
C MET A 59 -22.49 -27.39 -3.47
N PRO A 60 -23.71 -26.85 -3.26
CA PRO A 60 -24.86 -27.08 -4.13
C PRO A 60 -24.68 -26.41 -5.49
N ARG A 61 -25.54 -26.77 -6.44
CA ARG A 61 -25.59 -26.27 -7.83
C ARG A 61 -24.35 -26.58 -8.66
N LEU A 62 -23.16 -26.21 -8.18
CA LEU A 62 -21.88 -26.49 -8.80
C LEU A 62 -20.86 -26.87 -7.71
N GLY A 63 -20.36 -28.10 -7.73
CA GLY A 63 -19.37 -28.56 -6.75
C GLY A 63 -18.03 -27.81 -6.88
N GLY A 64 -17.25 -27.75 -5.80
CA GLY A 64 -16.00 -26.98 -5.75
C GLY A 64 -14.99 -27.36 -6.83
N LEU A 65 -14.85 -28.64 -7.17
CA LEU A 65 -13.92 -29.08 -8.21
C LEU A 65 -14.26 -28.53 -9.60
N GLU A 66 -15.54 -28.51 -9.94
CA GLU A 66 -15.98 -27.95 -11.23
C GLU A 66 -15.92 -26.42 -11.22
N ALA A 67 -16.23 -25.79 -10.09
CA ALA A 67 -16.04 -24.35 -9.89
C ALA A 67 -14.55 -23.97 -10.09
N ALA A 68 -13.63 -24.72 -9.48
CA ALA A 68 -12.19 -24.50 -9.65
C ALA A 68 -11.75 -24.56 -11.12
N ARG A 69 -12.24 -25.56 -11.88
CA ARG A 69 -11.92 -25.69 -13.33
C ARG A 69 -12.40 -24.48 -14.12
N ARG A 70 -13.60 -23.98 -13.86
CA ARG A 70 -14.13 -22.78 -14.54
C ARG A 70 -13.35 -21.54 -14.16
N MET A 71 -13.08 -21.33 -12.86
CA MET A 71 -12.30 -20.19 -12.40
C MET A 71 -10.91 -20.15 -13.02
N ARG A 72 -10.26 -21.30 -13.19
CA ARG A 72 -8.97 -21.36 -13.88
C ARG A 72 -9.03 -20.84 -15.32
N GLN A 73 -10.16 -20.97 -16.01
CA GLN A 73 -10.37 -20.46 -17.37
C GLN A 73 -10.78 -18.98 -17.36
N ASP A 74 -11.71 -18.62 -16.49
CA ASP A 74 -12.38 -17.30 -16.50
C ASP A 74 -11.60 -16.23 -15.70
N VAL A 75 -10.85 -16.66 -14.68
CA VAL A 75 -10.13 -15.79 -13.73
C VAL A 75 -8.74 -16.40 -13.42
N PRO A 76 -7.87 -16.56 -14.40
CA PRO A 76 -6.59 -17.28 -14.25
C PRO A 76 -5.62 -16.63 -13.25
N ASP A 77 -5.78 -15.34 -12.97
CA ASP A 77 -4.95 -14.60 -12.02
C ASP A 77 -5.32 -14.86 -10.56
N ALA A 78 -6.58 -15.29 -10.30
CA ALA A 78 -7.03 -15.60 -8.95
C ALA A 78 -6.37 -16.88 -8.43
N ARG A 79 -5.83 -16.84 -7.22
CA ARG A 79 -5.26 -18.01 -6.54
C ARG A 79 -6.34 -18.78 -5.80
N LEU A 80 -6.46 -20.07 -6.09
CA LEU A 80 -7.46 -20.92 -5.45
C LEU A 80 -6.85 -21.62 -4.23
N VAL A 81 -7.43 -21.41 -3.06
CA VAL A 81 -7.16 -22.15 -1.82
C VAL A 81 -8.42 -22.92 -1.46
N VAL A 82 -8.31 -24.24 -1.45
CA VAL A 82 -9.45 -25.14 -1.23
C VAL A 82 -9.59 -25.45 0.25
N LEU A 83 -10.81 -25.31 0.76
CA LEU A 83 -11.19 -25.64 2.13
C LEU A 83 -11.90 -27.00 2.17
N THR A 84 -11.48 -27.87 3.09
CA THR A 84 -12.09 -29.19 3.25
C THR A 84 -12.32 -29.55 4.71
N THR A 85 -13.40 -30.28 4.98
CA THR A 85 -13.66 -30.92 6.29
C THR A 85 -13.02 -32.30 6.40
N HIS A 86 -12.55 -32.85 5.29
CA HIS A 86 -11.85 -34.15 5.21
C HIS A 86 -10.33 -33.94 5.30
N ALA A 87 -9.58 -35.04 5.41
CA ALA A 87 -8.13 -34.97 5.30
C ALA A 87 -7.73 -34.32 3.96
N PRO A 88 -6.94 -33.24 3.95
CA PRO A 88 -6.57 -32.53 2.71
C PRO A 88 -6.01 -33.44 1.64
N GLU A 89 -5.22 -34.45 2.03
CA GLU A 89 -4.56 -35.41 1.13
C GLU A 89 -5.56 -36.21 0.30
N ALA A 90 -6.79 -36.42 0.80
CA ALA A 90 -7.82 -37.18 0.09
C ALA A 90 -8.37 -36.46 -1.15
N VAL A 91 -8.27 -35.14 -1.19
CA VAL A 91 -8.84 -34.29 -2.25
C VAL A 91 -7.78 -33.45 -2.96
N ASP A 92 -6.52 -33.43 -2.50
CA ASP A 92 -5.46 -32.56 -3.00
C ASP A 92 -5.23 -32.73 -4.51
N GLU A 93 -4.97 -33.96 -4.98
CA GLU A 93 -4.59 -34.21 -6.37
C GLU A 93 -5.64 -33.76 -7.40
N PRO A 94 -6.95 -34.03 -7.26
CA PRO A 94 -7.95 -33.51 -8.20
C PRO A 94 -7.99 -31.98 -8.25
N PHE A 95 -7.89 -31.31 -7.08
CA PHE A 95 -7.95 -29.85 -7.01
C PHE A 95 -6.68 -29.20 -7.52
N ARG A 96 -5.49 -29.75 -7.27
CA ARG A 96 -4.24 -29.25 -7.88
C ARG A 96 -4.27 -29.34 -9.40
N ARG A 97 -4.80 -30.42 -9.97
CA ARG A 97 -5.01 -30.53 -11.43
C ARG A 97 -6.02 -29.49 -11.95
N ALA A 98 -6.98 -29.10 -11.13
CA ALA A 98 -7.94 -28.04 -11.44
C ALA A 98 -7.35 -26.62 -11.25
N GLY A 99 -6.11 -26.50 -10.74
CA GLY A 99 -5.40 -25.22 -10.58
C GLY A 99 -5.40 -24.68 -9.17
N ALA A 100 -5.82 -25.46 -8.16
CA ALA A 100 -5.70 -25.05 -6.78
C ALA A 100 -4.22 -24.91 -6.37
N ALA A 101 -3.91 -23.82 -5.72
CA ALA A 101 -2.57 -23.53 -5.22
C ALA A 101 -2.31 -24.20 -3.86
N ALA A 102 -3.36 -24.37 -3.06
CA ALA A 102 -3.32 -25.07 -1.77
C ALA A 102 -4.64 -25.76 -1.45
N VAL A 103 -4.56 -26.81 -0.63
CA VAL A 103 -5.73 -27.47 -0.03
C VAL A 103 -5.52 -27.55 1.49
N VAL A 104 -6.42 -27.01 2.27
CA VAL A 104 -6.30 -26.90 3.73
C VAL A 104 -7.55 -27.35 4.46
N SER A 105 -7.42 -27.80 5.70
CA SER A 105 -8.54 -28.16 6.54
C SER A 105 -9.29 -26.91 7.03
N LYS A 106 -10.63 -26.94 7.02
CA LYS A 106 -11.48 -25.88 7.60
C LYS A 106 -11.25 -25.66 9.10
N THR A 107 -10.71 -26.63 9.80
CA THR A 107 -10.48 -26.58 11.25
C THR A 107 -9.08 -26.09 11.61
N ASP A 108 -8.18 -25.93 10.63
CA ASP A 108 -6.80 -25.48 10.84
C ASP A 108 -6.63 -24.04 10.34
N THR A 109 -6.98 -23.11 11.23
CA THR A 109 -6.90 -21.66 10.95
C THR A 109 -5.47 -21.19 10.65
N ARG A 110 -4.45 -21.80 11.29
CA ARG A 110 -3.07 -21.44 11.08
C ARG A 110 -2.62 -21.84 9.67
N SER A 111 -2.86 -23.07 9.26
CA SER A 111 -2.55 -23.54 7.91
C SER A 111 -3.32 -22.75 6.85
N LEU A 112 -4.53 -22.26 7.14
CA LEU A 112 -5.28 -21.39 6.23
C LEU A 112 -4.56 -20.05 6.01
N ILE A 113 -4.13 -19.38 7.08
CA ILE A 113 -3.38 -18.12 6.99
C ILE A 113 -2.06 -18.34 6.23
N GLU A 114 -1.29 -19.36 6.60
CA GLU A 114 -0.03 -19.70 5.94
C GLU A 114 -0.23 -20.01 4.43
N ALA A 115 -1.29 -20.72 4.08
CA ALA A 115 -1.62 -21.04 2.69
C ALA A 115 -1.95 -19.77 1.89
N ILE A 116 -2.78 -18.87 2.43
CA ILE A 116 -3.14 -17.61 1.77
C ILE A 116 -1.89 -16.74 1.56
N GLU A 117 -1.03 -16.60 2.57
CA GLU A 117 0.22 -15.84 2.43
C GLU A 117 1.15 -16.48 1.38
N SER A 118 1.24 -17.80 1.34
CA SER A 118 2.11 -18.51 0.36
C SER A 118 1.67 -18.32 -1.09
N VAL A 119 0.38 -18.09 -1.33
CA VAL A 119 -0.19 -17.91 -2.68
C VAL A 119 -0.41 -16.45 -3.04
N ARG A 120 -0.11 -15.53 -2.12
CA ARG A 120 -0.28 -14.09 -2.35
C ARG A 120 0.44 -13.68 -3.63
N PRO A 121 -0.25 -13.03 -4.59
CA PRO A 121 0.41 -12.56 -5.80
C PRO A 121 1.50 -11.54 -5.44
N PRO A 122 2.64 -11.57 -6.15
CA PRO A 122 3.65 -10.55 -5.97
C PRO A 122 3.04 -9.18 -6.25
N ARG A 123 3.44 -8.18 -5.47
CA ARG A 123 2.99 -6.81 -5.71
C ARG A 123 3.49 -6.31 -7.05
N PRO A 124 2.69 -5.50 -7.76
CA PRO A 124 3.21 -4.76 -8.89
C PRO A 124 4.39 -3.89 -8.42
N PRO A 125 5.41 -3.71 -9.25
CA PRO A 125 6.52 -2.81 -8.93
C PRO A 125 6.00 -1.39 -8.81
N ILE A 126 6.44 -0.65 -7.79
CA ILE A 126 6.14 0.78 -7.64
C ILE A 126 7.15 1.55 -8.50
N HIS A 127 6.66 2.37 -9.43
CA HIS A 127 7.52 3.19 -10.29
C HIS A 127 7.64 4.62 -9.73
N LEU A 128 8.85 5.14 -9.71
CA LEU A 128 9.15 6.50 -9.27
C LEU A 128 10.37 7.04 -10.02
N ALA A 129 10.24 8.21 -10.63
CA ALA A 129 11.33 8.89 -11.31
C ALA A 129 12.10 7.99 -12.30
N GLY A 130 11.36 7.23 -13.12
CA GLY A 130 11.92 6.37 -14.17
C GLY A 130 12.52 5.03 -13.68
N SER A 131 12.41 4.71 -12.41
CA SER A 131 12.95 3.47 -11.82
C SER A 131 11.93 2.78 -10.91
N THR A 132 12.19 1.52 -10.58
CA THR A 132 11.40 0.78 -9.58
C THR A 132 11.90 1.10 -8.18
N VAL A 133 10.96 1.40 -7.27
CA VAL A 133 11.26 1.56 -5.84
C VAL A 133 11.63 0.20 -5.25
N GLY A 134 12.83 0.12 -4.66
CA GLY A 134 13.33 -1.09 -4.01
C GLY A 134 12.81 -1.25 -2.56
N ALA A 135 13.55 -2.03 -1.77
CA ALA A 135 13.24 -2.24 -0.35
C ALA A 135 13.40 -0.96 0.50
N ARG A 136 14.19 0.01 0.05
CA ARG A 136 14.42 1.29 0.74
C ARG A 136 13.38 2.29 0.28
N ARG A 137 12.46 2.65 1.18
CA ARG A 137 11.23 3.37 0.86
C ARG A 137 11.17 4.79 1.39
N HIS A 138 12.23 5.25 2.06
CA HIS A 138 12.41 6.64 2.45
C HIS A 138 13.35 7.33 1.45
N ILE A 139 12.84 8.33 0.74
CA ILE A 139 13.45 8.90 -0.44
C ILE A 139 13.54 10.42 -0.30
N ALA A 140 14.71 11.01 -0.46
CA ALA A 140 14.80 12.45 -0.63
C ALA A 140 14.74 12.82 -2.11
N GLY A 141 13.78 13.68 -2.46
CA GLY A 141 13.66 14.26 -3.79
C GLY A 141 14.27 15.66 -3.84
N PHE A 142 15.34 15.83 -4.62
CA PHE A 142 16.01 17.11 -4.83
C PHE A 142 15.59 17.69 -6.18
N PHE A 143 14.92 18.84 -6.14
CA PHE A 143 14.33 19.48 -7.32
C PHE A 143 14.79 20.93 -7.42
N HIS A 144 14.90 21.44 -8.64
CA HIS A 144 15.26 22.84 -8.92
C HIS A 144 14.04 23.75 -9.04
N SER A 145 12.84 23.16 -9.11
CA SER A 145 11.60 23.92 -9.18
C SER A 145 10.39 23.05 -8.81
N ALA A 146 9.28 23.69 -8.44
CA ALA A 146 8.01 23.02 -8.24
C ALA A 146 7.51 22.29 -9.51
N GLU A 147 7.73 22.88 -10.70
CA GLU A 147 7.33 22.27 -11.97
C GLU A 147 8.08 20.95 -12.23
N GLU A 148 9.38 20.90 -11.96
CA GLU A 148 10.16 19.67 -12.04
C GLU A 148 9.62 18.62 -11.07
N ARG A 149 9.34 19.00 -9.83
CA ARG A 149 8.75 18.11 -8.80
C ARG A 149 7.44 17.47 -9.28
N TYR A 150 6.50 18.28 -9.78
CA TYR A 150 5.22 17.75 -10.29
C TYR A 150 5.41 16.83 -11.50
N ARG A 151 6.26 17.19 -12.44
CA ARG A 151 6.57 16.37 -13.61
C ARG A 151 7.15 15.00 -13.23
N VAL A 152 8.02 14.94 -12.22
CA VAL A 152 8.68 13.70 -11.78
C VAL A 152 7.77 12.86 -10.90
N LEU A 153 7.03 13.48 -9.98
CA LEU A 153 6.21 12.76 -9.01
C LEU A 153 4.77 12.48 -9.51
N GLY A 154 4.31 13.14 -10.56
CA GLY A 154 2.93 13.03 -11.03
C GLY A 154 2.53 11.61 -11.42
N SER A 155 3.39 10.89 -12.14
CA SER A 155 3.13 9.49 -12.51
C SER A 155 3.10 8.57 -11.28
N PHE A 156 3.94 8.84 -10.28
CA PHE A 156 3.96 8.10 -9.02
C PHE A 156 2.65 8.27 -8.25
N VAL A 157 2.08 9.48 -8.20
CA VAL A 157 0.77 9.72 -7.58
C VAL A 157 -0.34 9.06 -8.38
N ALA A 158 -0.37 9.25 -9.72
CA ALA A 158 -1.40 8.72 -10.58
C ALA A 158 -1.46 7.18 -10.56
N GLU A 159 -0.30 6.51 -10.61
CA GLU A 159 -0.18 5.06 -10.50
C GLU A 159 -0.74 4.56 -9.16
N GLY A 160 -0.38 5.18 -8.03
CA GLY A 160 -0.89 4.80 -6.72
C GLY A 160 -2.40 4.92 -6.61
N LEU A 161 -2.98 5.99 -7.14
CA LEU A 161 -4.44 6.17 -7.15
C LEU A 161 -5.15 5.14 -8.04
N GLN A 162 -4.53 4.70 -9.15
CA GLN A 162 -5.05 3.63 -10.02
C GLN A 162 -4.99 2.25 -9.34
N ASP A 163 -3.98 2.03 -8.49
CA ASP A 163 -3.78 0.79 -7.75
C ASP A 163 -4.54 0.76 -6.41
N ASP A 164 -5.52 1.66 -6.23
CA ASP A 164 -6.31 1.83 -5.00
C ASP A 164 -5.43 2.14 -3.76
N GLU A 165 -4.23 2.71 -3.93
CA GLU A 165 -3.35 3.13 -2.85
C GLU A 165 -3.72 4.53 -2.35
N LYS A 166 -3.32 4.87 -1.11
CA LYS A 166 -3.55 6.20 -0.55
C LYS A 166 -2.41 7.14 -0.94
N ALA A 167 -2.76 8.31 -1.45
CA ALA A 167 -1.83 9.43 -1.63
C ALA A 167 -2.04 10.44 -0.49
N LEU A 168 -1.01 10.64 0.34
CA LEU A 168 -1.04 11.65 1.39
C LEU A 168 0.07 12.67 1.14
N HIS A 169 -0.29 13.93 1.00
CA HIS A 169 0.66 15.00 0.77
C HIS A 169 0.68 15.98 1.94
N ILE A 170 1.84 16.24 2.51
CA ILE A 170 2.04 17.28 3.52
C ILE A 170 2.51 18.53 2.81
N ILE A 171 1.69 19.60 2.85
CA ILE A 171 1.87 20.80 2.03
C ILE A 171 1.71 22.10 2.85
N ASP A 172 2.15 23.20 2.27
CA ASP A 172 1.82 24.53 2.78
C ASP A 172 0.31 24.82 2.54
N PRO A 173 -0.44 25.25 3.55
CA PRO A 173 -1.86 25.58 3.40
C PRO A 173 -2.20 26.54 2.25
N PRO A 174 -1.46 27.63 2.03
CA PRO A 174 -1.68 28.53 0.89
C PRO A 174 -1.55 27.86 -0.48
N ASP A 175 -0.77 26.78 -0.57
CA ASP A 175 -0.50 26.10 -1.84
C ASP A 175 -1.57 25.06 -2.21
N ARG A 176 -2.56 24.82 -1.33
CA ARG A 176 -3.55 23.74 -1.52
C ARG A 176 -4.23 23.77 -2.88
N ASP A 177 -4.79 24.91 -3.26
CA ASP A 177 -5.55 25.03 -4.51
C ASP A 177 -4.65 24.90 -5.74
N ILE A 178 -3.45 25.47 -5.68
CA ILE A 178 -2.44 25.33 -6.73
C ILE A 178 -2.01 23.87 -6.85
N HIS A 179 -1.80 23.20 -5.73
CA HIS A 179 -1.42 21.79 -5.70
C HIS A 179 -2.48 20.89 -6.35
N LEU A 180 -3.75 21.05 -5.96
CA LEU A 180 -4.85 20.30 -6.55
C LEU A 180 -5.03 20.60 -8.04
N GLN A 181 -4.84 21.87 -8.46
CA GLN A 181 -4.86 22.22 -9.87
C GLN A 181 -3.75 21.51 -10.65
N ARG A 182 -2.52 21.46 -10.12
CA ARG A 182 -1.39 20.75 -10.74
C ARG A 182 -1.66 19.25 -10.88
N LEU A 183 -2.27 18.63 -9.88
CA LEU A 183 -2.67 17.22 -9.98
C LEU A 183 -3.72 16.99 -11.07
N ARG A 184 -4.70 17.89 -11.21
CA ARG A 184 -5.70 17.83 -12.31
C ARG A 184 -5.05 17.99 -13.68
N GLU A 185 -4.07 18.89 -13.83
CA GLU A 185 -3.29 19.08 -15.07
C GLU A 185 -2.53 17.81 -15.48
N LEU A 186 -2.18 16.94 -14.52
CA LEU A 186 -1.57 15.63 -14.75
C LEU A 186 -2.61 14.53 -15.05
N GLY A 187 -3.90 14.88 -15.17
CA GLY A 187 -4.98 13.94 -15.49
C GLY A 187 -5.53 13.17 -14.29
N ILE A 188 -5.22 13.59 -13.07
CA ILE A 188 -5.73 12.97 -11.85
C ILE A 188 -7.15 13.52 -11.56
N ASP A 189 -8.11 12.62 -11.36
CA ASP A 189 -9.45 12.95 -10.88
C ASP A 189 -9.40 13.20 -9.35
N VAL A 190 -9.00 14.43 -9.02
CA VAL A 190 -8.81 14.87 -7.64
C VAL A 190 -10.11 14.76 -6.84
N ASP A 191 -11.24 15.15 -7.42
CA ASP A 191 -12.52 15.20 -6.72
C ASP A 191 -13.01 13.78 -6.37
N ALA A 192 -12.82 12.82 -7.28
CA ALA A 192 -13.12 11.43 -7.03
C ALA A 192 -12.15 10.80 -6.01
N ALA A 193 -10.88 11.19 -6.01
CA ALA A 193 -9.88 10.68 -5.07
C ALA A 193 -10.10 11.22 -3.64
N GLU A 194 -10.41 12.51 -3.48
CA GLU A 194 -10.79 13.10 -2.19
C GLU A 194 -12.10 12.49 -1.66
N ALA A 195 -13.12 12.31 -2.51
CA ALA A 195 -14.41 11.71 -2.10
C ALA A 195 -14.28 10.25 -1.61
N ARG A 196 -13.21 9.55 -1.98
CA ARG A 196 -12.89 8.19 -1.51
C ARG A 196 -11.88 8.14 -0.37
N ASP A 197 -11.51 9.28 0.20
CA ASP A 197 -10.42 9.41 1.18
C ASP A 197 -9.08 8.86 0.67
N GLN A 198 -8.92 8.75 -0.64
CA GLN A 198 -7.75 8.19 -1.29
C GLN A 198 -6.65 9.25 -1.50
N LEU A 199 -7.02 10.51 -1.71
CA LEU A 199 -6.13 11.66 -1.70
C LEU A 199 -6.39 12.50 -0.46
N GLU A 200 -5.35 12.71 0.35
CA GLU A 200 -5.41 13.52 1.56
C GLU A 200 -4.30 14.58 1.53
N LEU A 201 -4.67 15.83 1.84
CA LEU A 201 -3.74 16.94 1.96
C LEU A 201 -3.67 17.38 3.42
N LEU A 202 -2.52 17.20 4.04
CA LEU A 202 -2.26 17.54 5.44
C LEU A 202 -1.43 18.84 5.51
N PRO A 203 -1.94 19.90 6.16
CA PRO A 203 -1.18 21.15 6.32
C PRO A 203 0.02 20.98 7.26
N TRP A 204 1.12 21.71 7.04
CA TRP A 204 2.31 21.65 7.91
C TRP A 204 2.03 21.86 9.38
N HIS A 205 1.14 22.82 9.72
CA HIS A 205 0.82 23.13 11.12
C HIS A 205 0.05 22.01 11.83
N GLU A 206 -0.54 21.11 11.08
CA GLU A 206 -1.17 19.89 11.59
C GLU A 206 -0.23 18.69 11.58
N ALA A 207 0.90 18.79 10.90
CA ALA A 207 1.95 17.78 10.82
C ALA A 207 3.20 18.22 11.60
N TYR A 208 4.14 18.84 10.90
CA TYR A 208 5.48 19.17 11.41
C TYR A 208 5.49 20.21 12.53
N LEU A 209 4.54 21.16 12.53
CA LEU A 209 4.53 22.32 13.40
C LEU A 209 3.38 22.32 14.42
N ARG A 210 2.96 21.14 14.87
CA ARG A 210 1.97 21.01 15.92
C ARG A 210 2.40 21.76 17.18
N GLY A 211 1.55 22.69 17.65
CA GLY A 211 1.86 23.54 18.80
C GLY A 211 2.93 24.60 18.52
N GLY A 212 3.19 24.95 17.27
CA GLY A 212 4.10 26.02 16.86
C GLY A 212 5.59 25.65 16.96
N ARG A 213 5.91 24.38 17.00
CA ARG A 213 7.29 23.87 17.03
C ARG A 213 7.42 22.55 16.31
N PHE A 214 8.61 22.24 15.84
CA PHE A 214 8.94 20.90 15.37
C PHE A 214 9.37 20.01 16.56
N ASP A 215 8.82 18.79 16.60
CA ASP A 215 9.21 17.75 17.55
C ASP A 215 9.29 16.41 16.83
N GLN A 216 10.48 15.84 16.76
CA GLN A 216 10.76 14.63 15.99
C GLN A 216 9.94 13.42 16.47
N ASN A 217 9.73 13.26 17.78
CA ASN A 217 8.98 12.11 18.31
C ASN A 217 7.49 12.21 17.97
N THR A 218 6.93 13.42 18.05
CA THR A 218 5.56 13.71 17.64
C THR A 218 5.37 13.42 16.15
N MET A 219 6.35 13.79 15.31
CA MET A 219 6.28 13.56 13.87
C MET A 219 6.44 12.07 13.51
N LEU A 220 7.36 11.34 14.15
CA LEU A 220 7.49 9.88 13.96
C LEU A 220 6.21 9.14 14.37
N ALA A 221 5.58 9.54 15.48
CA ALA A 221 4.30 8.99 15.89
C ALA A 221 3.18 9.31 14.89
N LEU A 222 3.20 10.53 14.29
CA LEU A 222 2.24 10.91 13.25
C LEU A 222 2.42 10.07 11.99
N VAL A 223 3.63 9.89 11.47
CA VAL A 223 3.91 9.06 10.29
C VAL A 223 3.41 7.63 10.51
N ARG A 224 3.70 7.04 11.66
CA ARG A 224 3.18 5.72 12.04
C ARG A 224 1.66 5.70 12.05
N GLY A 225 1.04 6.68 12.71
CA GLY A 225 -0.42 6.79 12.76
C GLY A 225 -1.08 6.94 11.40
N ILE A 226 -0.44 7.64 10.45
CA ILE A 226 -0.91 7.79 9.07
C ILE A 226 -0.94 6.44 8.35
N VAL A 227 0.16 5.69 8.36
CA VAL A 227 0.24 4.40 7.65
C VAL A 227 -0.67 3.35 8.28
N ASP A 228 -0.78 3.32 9.62
CA ASP A 228 -1.71 2.44 10.34
C ASP A 228 -3.18 2.77 10.03
N ALA A 229 -3.53 4.07 9.99
CA ALA A 229 -4.88 4.51 9.67
C ALA A 229 -5.25 4.17 8.21
N ALA A 230 -4.37 4.40 7.25
CA ALA A 230 -4.58 4.06 5.86
C ALA A 230 -4.80 2.54 5.67
N SER A 231 -3.99 1.72 6.33
CA SER A 231 -4.16 0.27 6.34
C SER A 231 -5.52 -0.14 6.93
N SER A 232 -5.93 0.48 8.05
CA SER A 232 -7.24 0.24 8.70
C SER A 232 -8.42 0.68 7.82
N GLN A 233 -8.24 1.70 6.97
CA GLN A 233 -9.21 2.13 5.96
C GLN A 233 -9.28 1.17 4.76
N GLY A 234 -8.38 0.19 4.68
CA GLY A 234 -8.32 -0.82 3.61
C GLY A 234 -7.45 -0.40 2.42
N PHE A 235 -6.67 0.68 2.53
CA PHE A 235 -5.69 1.02 1.52
C PHE A 235 -4.49 0.07 1.59
N PRO A 236 -4.01 -0.42 0.45
CA PRO A 236 -2.92 -1.40 0.43
C PRO A 236 -1.55 -0.80 0.73
N LEU A 237 -1.39 0.51 0.52
CA LEU A 237 -0.13 1.22 0.64
C LEU A 237 -0.40 2.72 0.68
N THR A 238 0.45 3.46 1.38
CA THR A 238 0.45 4.94 1.36
C THR A 238 1.65 5.45 0.58
N ARG A 239 1.40 6.34 -0.38
CA ARG A 239 2.40 7.17 -1.05
C ARG A 239 2.40 8.54 -0.37
N LEU A 240 3.28 8.72 0.61
CA LEU A 240 3.40 9.96 1.34
C LEU A 240 4.41 10.86 0.64
N ILE A 241 3.99 12.07 0.27
CA ILE A 241 4.87 13.12 -0.25
C ILE A 241 4.87 14.29 0.72
N ALA A 242 6.04 14.61 1.25
CA ALA A 242 6.22 15.70 2.19
C ALA A 242 6.96 16.87 1.51
N HIS A 243 6.31 18.03 1.47
CA HIS A 243 6.94 19.28 1.06
C HIS A 243 7.66 19.90 2.25
N MET A 244 8.97 20.03 2.16
CA MET A 244 9.83 20.36 3.29
C MET A 244 10.12 21.86 3.44
N GLU A 245 9.48 22.72 2.64
CA GLU A 245 9.70 24.17 2.63
C GLU A 245 9.38 24.85 3.97
N TRP A 246 8.60 24.23 4.85
CA TRP A 246 8.38 24.69 6.23
C TRP A 246 9.70 24.83 7.02
N ALA A 247 10.71 24.02 6.69
CA ALA A 247 12.01 24.02 7.37
C ALA A 247 12.96 25.12 6.88
N LEU A 248 12.51 26.00 5.97
CA LEU A 248 13.22 27.22 5.58
C LEU A 248 13.15 28.31 6.65
N ASP A 249 12.14 28.24 7.51
CA ASP A 249 11.95 29.20 8.61
C ASP A 249 12.60 28.67 9.90
N ASP A 250 13.00 29.60 10.79
CA ASP A 250 13.65 29.26 12.08
C ASP A 250 12.61 28.86 13.14
N TRP A 251 11.89 27.77 12.91
CA TRP A 251 10.96 27.21 13.89
C TRP A 251 11.70 26.56 15.06
N PRO A 252 11.17 26.67 16.31
CA PRO A 252 11.72 25.91 17.43
C PRO A 252 11.79 24.42 17.12
N GLY A 253 12.97 23.81 17.24
CA GLY A 253 13.20 22.38 16.97
C GLY A 253 13.62 22.04 15.54
N VAL A 254 13.57 22.98 14.57
CA VAL A 254 13.91 22.71 13.15
C VAL A 254 15.33 22.15 12.96
N ARG A 255 16.24 22.41 13.90
CA ARG A 255 17.64 21.91 13.87
C ARG A 255 17.71 20.38 13.99
N ASP A 256 16.68 19.74 14.53
CA ASP A 256 16.61 18.29 14.71
C ASP A 256 16.09 17.57 13.43
N LEU A 257 15.83 18.33 12.34
CA LEU A 257 15.29 17.78 11.09
C LEU A 257 16.14 16.64 10.51
N VAL A 258 17.46 16.81 10.41
CA VAL A 258 18.35 15.78 9.82
C VAL A 258 18.36 14.50 10.69
N GLU A 259 18.30 14.65 12.01
CA GLU A 259 18.19 13.52 12.94
C GLU A 259 16.85 12.81 12.77
N TYR A 260 15.74 13.55 12.71
CA TYR A 260 14.42 13.02 12.43
C TYR A 260 14.40 12.21 11.12
N GLU A 261 14.94 12.76 10.01
CA GLU A 261 14.99 12.06 8.71
C GLU A 261 15.74 10.72 8.81
N SER A 262 16.76 10.64 9.65
CA SER A 262 17.47 9.38 9.91
C SER A 262 16.59 8.37 10.64
N HIS A 263 15.75 8.81 11.58
CA HIS A 263 14.87 7.96 12.39
C HIS A 263 13.61 7.49 11.65
N VAL A 264 13.25 8.10 10.52
CA VAL A 264 12.17 7.60 9.65
C VAL A 264 12.52 6.25 9.02
N ASN A 265 13.81 5.98 8.74
CA ASN A 265 14.24 4.74 8.09
C ASN A 265 13.87 3.49 8.90
N PRO A 266 14.28 3.34 10.19
CA PRO A 266 13.90 2.16 10.98
C PRO A 266 12.39 2.07 11.21
N LEU A 267 11.66 3.20 11.25
CA LEU A 267 10.21 3.18 11.34
C LEU A 267 9.57 2.51 10.13
N LEU A 268 10.12 2.74 8.92
CA LEU A 268 9.56 2.22 7.68
C LEU A 268 10.00 0.79 7.35
N GLU A 269 10.91 0.16 8.12
CA GLU A 269 11.33 -1.22 7.89
C GLU A 269 10.17 -2.24 7.98
N ASP A 270 9.21 -1.97 8.86
CA ASP A 270 8.03 -2.80 9.06
C ASP A 270 6.87 -2.48 8.10
N TYR A 271 7.04 -1.47 7.22
CA TYR A 271 6.00 -0.97 6.32
C TYR A 271 6.44 -1.04 4.86
N ASP A 272 5.46 -1.23 3.98
CA ASP A 272 5.69 -1.17 2.54
C ASP A 272 5.38 0.22 1.93
N ASP A 273 4.96 1.13 2.77
CA ASP A 273 4.62 2.51 2.41
C ASP A 273 5.85 3.26 1.89
N VAL A 274 5.64 4.20 0.98
CA VAL A 274 6.72 4.99 0.39
C VAL A 274 6.62 6.43 0.88
N VAL A 275 7.71 6.94 1.43
CA VAL A 275 7.82 8.33 1.88
C VAL A 275 8.82 9.07 1.00
N VAL A 276 8.38 10.16 0.38
CA VAL A 276 9.21 11.05 -0.43
C VAL A 276 9.25 12.43 0.21
N CYS A 277 10.38 12.80 0.79
CA CYS A 277 10.63 14.14 1.32
C CYS A 277 11.23 15.03 0.21
N THR A 278 10.53 16.12 -0.17
CA THR A 278 10.92 16.94 -1.31
C THR A 278 11.57 18.24 -0.88
N TYR A 279 12.70 18.57 -1.50
CA TYR A 279 13.51 19.74 -1.23
C TYR A 279 13.76 20.52 -2.51
N ASP A 280 13.49 21.82 -2.51
CA ASP A 280 13.90 22.75 -3.56
C ASP A 280 15.35 23.18 -3.31
N VAL A 281 16.30 22.63 -4.07
CA VAL A 281 17.74 22.88 -3.89
C VAL A 281 18.14 24.33 -4.16
N SER A 282 17.31 25.13 -4.82
CA SER A 282 17.55 26.56 -5.03
C SER A 282 17.24 27.39 -3.79
N ARG A 283 16.49 26.85 -2.84
CA ARG A 283 16.01 27.54 -1.63
C ARG A 283 16.69 27.07 -0.35
N PHE A 284 17.03 25.77 -0.27
CA PHE A 284 17.63 25.19 0.93
C PHE A 284 19.14 25.40 1.00
N PRO A 285 19.69 25.66 2.21
CA PRO A 285 21.15 25.74 2.39
C PRO A 285 21.86 24.45 1.99
N GLU A 286 22.97 24.55 1.29
CA GLU A 286 23.75 23.40 0.82
C GLU A 286 24.13 22.43 1.95
N ALA A 287 24.46 22.95 3.14
CA ALA A 287 24.80 22.14 4.30
C ALA A 287 23.60 21.26 4.78
N LEU A 288 22.37 21.80 4.71
CA LEU A 288 21.15 21.04 5.05
C LEU A 288 20.89 19.95 4.01
N ILE A 289 20.98 20.29 2.71
CA ILE A 289 20.83 19.32 1.62
C ILE A 289 21.83 18.16 1.78
N ALA A 290 23.09 18.46 2.10
CA ALA A 290 24.10 17.43 2.35
C ALA A 290 23.79 16.56 3.58
N GLY A 291 23.21 17.14 4.64
CA GLY A 291 22.74 16.42 5.82
C GLY A 291 21.59 15.47 5.50
N VAL A 292 20.56 16.01 4.84
CA VAL A 292 19.38 15.25 4.38
C VAL A 292 19.77 14.12 3.43
N ALA A 293 20.69 14.39 2.49
CA ALA A 293 21.17 13.34 1.59
C ALA A 293 21.79 12.17 2.36
N ARG A 294 22.56 12.42 3.43
CA ARG A 294 23.12 11.33 4.25
C ARG A 294 22.08 10.55 5.06
N ALA A 295 20.96 11.17 5.37
CA ALA A 295 19.88 10.52 6.11
C ALA A 295 18.99 9.59 5.26
N HIS A 296 19.02 9.70 3.92
CA HIS A 296 18.12 8.97 3.04
C HIS A 296 18.83 7.86 2.26
N PRO A 297 18.33 6.61 2.30
CA PRO A 297 18.93 5.48 1.59
C PRO A 297 18.73 5.51 0.07
N ALA A 298 17.79 6.33 -0.42
CA ALA A 298 17.53 6.55 -1.84
C ALA A 298 17.29 8.05 -2.09
N VAL A 299 17.64 8.51 -3.28
CA VAL A 299 17.49 9.92 -3.67
C VAL A 299 16.96 10.05 -5.09
N ILE A 300 16.21 11.12 -5.34
CA ILE A 300 15.88 11.58 -6.70
C ILE A 300 16.75 12.79 -6.99
N VAL A 301 17.59 12.67 -8.01
CA VAL A 301 18.49 13.72 -8.50
C VAL A 301 18.38 13.76 -10.01
N ASP A 302 18.28 14.95 -10.59
CA ASP A 302 18.10 15.16 -12.04
C ASP A 302 16.92 14.34 -12.60
N GLY A 303 15.82 14.27 -11.84
CA GLY A 303 14.62 13.54 -12.20
C GLY A 303 14.73 12.00 -12.21
N SER A 304 15.79 11.44 -11.65
CA SER A 304 16.04 9.99 -11.62
C SER A 304 16.21 9.44 -10.21
N LEU A 305 15.50 8.37 -9.87
CA LEU A 305 15.67 7.66 -8.60
C LEU A 305 16.97 6.85 -8.61
N ARG A 306 17.75 6.97 -7.55
CA ARG A 306 19.03 6.26 -7.39
C ARG A 306 19.21 5.76 -5.96
N ALA A 307 19.86 4.61 -5.79
CA ALA A 307 20.40 4.22 -4.49
C ALA A 307 21.45 5.23 -4.05
N ASN A 308 21.41 5.63 -2.78
CA ASN A 308 22.29 6.67 -2.28
C ASN A 308 23.58 6.08 -1.65
N SER A 309 24.71 6.30 -2.28
CA SER A 309 26.02 5.88 -1.78
C SER A 309 26.53 6.71 -0.59
N LEU A 310 25.92 7.87 -0.34
CA LEU A 310 26.29 8.75 0.78
C LEU A 310 25.47 8.43 2.05
N TYR A 311 24.51 7.53 1.96
CA TYR A 311 23.65 7.16 3.09
C TYR A 311 24.48 6.63 4.26
N ALA A 312 24.23 7.19 5.43
CA ALA A 312 24.79 6.75 6.70
C ALA A 312 23.61 6.36 7.63
N PRO A 313 23.43 5.07 7.95
CA PRO A 313 22.38 4.68 8.88
C PRO A 313 22.57 5.33 10.26
N PRO A 314 21.50 5.58 11.01
CA PRO A 314 21.60 6.08 12.38
C PRO A 314 22.42 5.08 13.23
N ALA A 315 23.16 5.63 14.23
CA ALA A 315 24.04 4.85 15.12
C ALA A 315 23.22 3.98 16.10
#